data_869f675aec986f0d6ac587d9fb3ca1bb
#
_entry.id   869f675aec986f0d6ac587d9fb3ca1bb
#
_cell.length_a   1.000
_cell.length_b   1.000
_cell.length_c   1.000
_cell.angle_alpha   90.00
_cell.angle_beta   90.00
_cell.angle_gamma   90.00
#
_symmetry.space_group_name_H-M   'P 1'
#
loop_
_entity.id
_entity.type
_entity.pdbx_description
1 polymer ?
#
loop_
_entity_poly.entity_id
_entity_poly.type
_entity_poly.pdbx_seq_one_letter_code
_entity_poly.pdbx_strand_id
1 'polypeptide(L)'
;MKRNILWIVAACLWCLGFTSCQEPDEPSPLMPVLHLTEAQNVTATTAYVGNYDYDSDSSIGEFYYLLSTNENFQDSLVYEAELNSSRTIYGLRPNTTYFYKMVGTDGNITINSEVKSFTTLKGFSIAKLTYTDWDGEVREVDESMSPLGLSVVDTKGWSTRNLMVTYQNGEWRVPDEALGKNIRECAIYTPYNKDLLNEDELGWLRLCTYKNGKNSVNDVLTGYAYLKGDQSVSLRLSHALARVRFHFSIAEDCNEDNLKVQSFGINQEASSKIIPTIFWYSLYGKLQYVEEFADIDSGESFVVTKKSQTDVTILSGETRSSGTVKAKIQLSNGSTYSVPITLKADSWKSGKTYDYNIVYSRTGLTLSDVTVKEWNKNEGGDINIYE
;
A
#
# COMPACT_ATOMS: atom_id res chain seq x y z
N MET A 1 -37.30 -1.65 111.31
CA MET A 1 -37.56 -1.30 109.96
C MET A 1 -36.84 0.01 109.58
N LYS A 2 -35.57 0.00 109.45
CA LYS A 2 -34.78 1.18 109.03
C LYS A 2 -33.44 0.66 108.49
N ARG A 3 -33.33 0.19 107.25
CA ARG A 3 -32.03 -0.20 106.69
C ARG A 3 -31.93 -0.33 105.19
N ASN A 4 -32.93 0.11 104.39
CA ASN A 4 -32.91 -0.09 102.97
C ASN A 4 -32.96 1.20 102.13
N ILE A 5 -32.74 2.37 102.73
CA ILE A 5 -32.76 3.65 101.96
C ILE A 5 -31.36 4.14 101.61
N LEU A 6 -30.28 3.55 102.11
CA LEU A 6 -28.92 4.07 101.94
C LEU A 6 -28.17 3.46 100.73
N TRP A 7 -28.71 2.46 100.11
CA TRP A 7 -28.07 1.81 98.95
C TRP A 7 -28.53 2.31 97.58
N ILE A 8 -29.65 3.03 97.50
CA ILE A 8 -30.19 3.56 96.24
C ILE A 8 -29.52 4.88 95.85
N VAL A 9 -28.97 5.62 96.78
CA VAL A 9 -28.29 6.92 96.52
C VAL A 9 -26.84 6.70 96.05
N ALA A 10 -26.20 5.57 96.42
CA ALA A 10 -24.82 5.30 96.03
C ALA A 10 -24.75 4.69 94.56
N ALA A 11 -25.86 4.11 94.09
CA ALA A 11 -25.90 3.56 92.74
C ALA A 11 -26.18 4.62 91.63
N CYS A 12 -26.77 5.78 92.03
CA CYS A 12 -27.03 6.86 91.05
C CYS A 12 -25.85 7.85 90.85
N LEU A 13 -24.82 7.79 91.69
CA LEU A 13 -23.67 8.69 91.51
C LEU A 13 -22.49 8.09 90.74
N TRP A 14 -22.62 6.82 90.29
CA TRP A 14 -21.58 6.17 89.48
C TRP A 14 -21.97 6.07 87.97
N CYS A 15 -23.13 6.58 87.54
CA CYS A 15 -23.54 6.63 86.19
C CYS A 15 -23.32 7.97 85.47
N LEU A 16 -22.63 8.93 86.11
CA LEU A 16 -22.39 10.26 85.51
C LEU A 16 -20.92 10.52 85.15
N GLY A 17 -20.13 9.48 84.85
CA GLY A 17 -18.70 9.64 84.56
C GLY A 17 -18.12 9.02 83.29
N PHE A 18 -18.94 8.58 82.36
CA PHE A 18 -18.46 8.20 81.03
C PHE A 18 -19.26 8.92 79.93
N THR A 19 -19.07 10.24 79.85
CA THR A 19 -19.14 10.85 78.52
C THR A 19 -17.94 10.36 77.72
N SER A 20 -18.09 9.28 76.99
CA SER A 20 -17.19 8.99 75.90
C SER A 20 -17.20 10.24 75.01
N CYS A 21 -16.12 10.97 74.99
CA CYS A 21 -15.83 11.81 73.86
C CYS A 21 -15.73 10.81 72.66
N GLN A 22 -16.79 10.65 71.93
CA GLN A 22 -16.64 10.24 70.55
C GLN A 22 -15.79 11.34 69.88
N GLU A 23 -14.57 11.00 69.50
CA GLU A 23 -13.86 11.82 68.57
C GLU A 23 -14.81 12.03 67.38
N PRO A 24 -14.96 13.26 66.88
CA PRO A 24 -15.76 13.47 65.68
C PRO A 24 -15.25 12.53 64.66
N ASP A 25 -16.13 11.73 64.13
CA ASP A 25 -15.81 10.88 62.92
C ASP A 25 -15.02 11.75 61.95
N GLU A 26 -13.75 11.40 61.74
CA GLU A 26 -12.99 12.05 60.65
C GLU A 26 -13.85 11.91 59.40
N PRO A 27 -14.08 13.01 58.67
CA PRO A 27 -14.87 12.92 57.48
C PRO A 27 -14.25 11.84 56.58
N SER A 28 -15.04 10.82 56.24
CA SER A 28 -14.60 9.79 55.34
C SER A 28 -13.96 10.47 54.12
N PRO A 29 -12.76 10.07 53.69
CA PRO A 29 -12.13 10.69 52.55
C PRO A 29 -13.10 10.69 51.36
N LEU A 30 -13.32 11.86 50.81
CA LEU A 30 -14.20 12.02 49.65
C LEU A 30 -13.66 11.18 48.52
N MET A 31 -14.44 10.21 48.08
CA MET A 31 -14.09 9.39 46.90
C MET A 31 -14.11 10.26 45.67
N PRO A 32 -13.09 10.23 44.82
CA PRO A 32 -13.08 11.00 43.58
C PRO A 32 -14.21 10.55 42.68
N VAL A 33 -14.88 11.51 42.07
CA VAL A 33 -15.87 11.25 41.01
C VAL A 33 -15.16 11.43 39.67
N LEU A 34 -14.87 10.32 39.03
CA LEU A 34 -14.14 10.32 37.75
C LEU A 34 -15.08 10.73 36.59
N HIS A 35 -14.69 11.75 35.87
CA HIS A 35 -15.39 12.23 34.69
C HIS A 35 -14.50 12.08 33.45
N LEU A 36 -15.10 11.72 32.30
CA LEU A 36 -14.41 11.65 31.01
C LEU A 36 -14.74 12.88 30.17
N THR A 37 -13.75 13.36 29.44
CA THR A 37 -13.99 14.24 28.30
C THR A 37 -14.47 13.43 27.09
N GLU A 38 -15.17 14.09 26.16
CA GLU A 38 -15.43 13.47 24.87
C GLU A 38 -14.12 13.21 24.12
N ALA A 39 -14.06 12.07 23.40
CA ALA A 39 -12.89 11.75 22.61
C ALA A 39 -12.68 12.80 21.52
N GLN A 40 -11.46 13.30 21.39
CA GLN A 40 -11.09 14.34 20.42
C GLN A 40 -10.05 13.81 19.44
N ASN A 41 -9.84 14.54 18.33
CA ASN A 41 -8.83 14.20 17.32
C ASN A 41 -8.89 12.72 16.90
N VAL A 42 -10.11 12.18 16.78
CA VAL A 42 -10.31 10.79 16.37
C VAL A 42 -9.89 10.65 14.91
N THR A 43 -8.96 9.72 14.67
CA THR A 43 -8.51 9.33 13.32
C THR A 43 -8.94 7.90 13.03
N ALA A 44 -8.39 7.28 11.99
CA ALA A 44 -8.63 5.87 11.72
C ALA A 44 -7.95 4.93 12.72
N THR A 45 -6.85 5.36 13.34
CA THR A 45 -6.01 4.51 14.19
C THR A 45 -5.67 5.11 15.54
N THR A 46 -6.13 6.33 15.83
CA THR A 46 -5.87 7.02 17.09
C THR A 46 -7.09 7.76 17.59
N ALA A 47 -7.15 7.98 18.90
CA ALA A 47 -8.11 8.88 19.55
C ALA A 47 -7.44 9.55 20.75
N TYR A 48 -7.80 10.80 21.02
CA TYR A 48 -7.36 11.55 22.20
C TYR A 48 -8.47 11.52 23.23
N VAL A 49 -8.20 10.91 24.40
CA VAL A 49 -9.13 10.78 25.53
C VAL A 49 -8.58 11.50 26.75
N GLY A 50 -9.46 12.05 27.54
CA GLY A 50 -9.08 12.75 28.76
C GLY A 50 -10.06 12.51 29.89
N ASN A 51 -9.65 12.87 31.09
CA ASN A 51 -10.44 12.81 32.31
C ASN A 51 -10.29 14.10 33.13
N TYR A 52 -11.23 14.31 34.02
CA TYR A 52 -11.15 15.38 35.05
C TYR A 52 -11.86 14.94 36.31
N ASP A 53 -11.40 15.49 37.41
CA ASP A 53 -12.00 15.34 38.72
C ASP A 53 -12.09 16.73 39.39
N TYR A 54 -13.13 16.96 40.17
CA TYR A 54 -13.33 18.22 40.88
C TYR A 54 -12.85 18.16 42.32
N ASP A 55 -12.69 16.96 42.92
CA ASP A 55 -12.35 16.74 44.30
C ASP A 55 -11.05 15.95 44.43
N SER A 56 -9.92 16.63 44.55
CA SER A 56 -8.58 16.07 44.38
C SER A 56 -7.93 15.46 45.65
N ASP A 57 -8.62 15.27 46.77
CA ASP A 57 -8.08 14.67 47.98
C ASP A 57 -8.30 13.15 48.03
N SER A 58 -7.98 12.43 46.94
CA SER A 58 -8.23 11.00 46.88
C SER A 58 -7.05 10.17 47.40
N SER A 59 -7.37 9.11 48.15
CA SER A 59 -6.42 8.05 48.56
C SER A 59 -6.15 7.04 47.46
N ILE A 60 -6.79 7.17 46.28
CA ILE A 60 -6.65 6.26 45.13
C ILE A 60 -5.38 6.62 44.38
N GLY A 61 -4.46 5.66 44.27
CA GLY A 61 -3.13 5.87 43.72
C GLY A 61 -2.94 5.40 42.25
N GLU A 62 -3.81 4.51 41.76
CA GLU A 62 -3.66 3.95 40.44
C GLU A 62 -4.89 4.25 39.58
N PHE A 63 -4.65 4.77 38.35
CA PHE A 63 -5.69 5.09 37.40
C PHE A 63 -5.33 4.49 36.05
N TYR A 64 -6.35 4.01 35.35
CA TYR A 64 -6.20 3.51 33.95
C TYR A 64 -7.48 3.65 33.16
N TYR A 65 -7.33 3.78 31.84
CA TYR A 65 -8.43 3.65 30.91
C TYR A 65 -8.62 2.19 30.53
N LEU A 66 -9.87 1.73 30.53
CA LEU A 66 -10.29 0.53 29.83
C LEU A 66 -10.88 0.93 28.51
N LEU A 67 -10.42 0.30 27.43
CA LEU A 67 -10.92 0.49 26.08
C LEU A 67 -11.35 -0.87 25.51
N SER A 68 -12.56 -0.95 24.96
CA SER A 68 -13.09 -2.19 24.36
C SER A 68 -13.97 -1.88 23.17
N THR A 69 -14.10 -2.83 22.25
CA THR A 69 -15.12 -2.81 21.19
C THR A 69 -16.48 -3.34 21.69
N ASN A 70 -16.52 -3.83 22.93
CA ASN A 70 -17.70 -4.34 23.60
C ASN A 70 -18.06 -3.43 24.80
N GLU A 71 -19.30 -2.99 24.88
CA GLU A 71 -19.80 -2.13 25.97
C GLU A 71 -19.65 -2.78 27.36
N ASN A 72 -19.59 -4.10 27.42
CA ASN A 72 -19.39 -4.83 28.68
C ASN A 72 -17.90 -5.01 29.06
N PHE A 73 -16.96 -4.48 28.30
CA PHE A 73 -15.52 -4.52 28.55
C PHE A 73 -14.92 -5.94 28.69
N GLN A 74 -15.47 -6.94 28.01
CA GLN A 74 -15.00 -8.33 28.12
C GLN A 74 -13.57 -8.55 27.60
N ASP A 75 -13.16 -7.85 26.53
CA ASP A 75 -11.81 -7.93 25.95
C ASP A 75 -11.15 -6.55 25.93
N SER A 76 -11.01 -5.94 27.09
CA SER A 76 -10.53 -4.57 27.18
C SER A 76 -9.00 -4.46 27.13
N LEU A 77 -8.54 -3.45 26.41
CA LEU A 77 -7.16 -2.96 26.48
C LEU A 77 -7.05 -2.01 27.67
N VAL A 78 -5.92 -2.08 28.35
CA VAL A 78 -5.62 -1.27 29.55
C VAL A 78 -4.55 -0.23 29.19
N TYR A 79 -4.80 1.02 29.53
CA TYR A 79 -3.86 2.12 29.34
C TYR A 79 -3.71 2.88 30.66
N GLU A 80 -2.49 2.97 31.17
CA GLU A 80 -2.20 3.78 32.34
C GLU A 80 -2.71 5.20 32.18
N ALA A 81 -3.22 5.80 33.24
CA ALA A 81 -3.76 7.15 33.22
C ALA A 81 -3.32 7.90 34.50
N GLU A 82 -3.37 9.20 34.43
CA GLU A 82 -3.22 10.10 35.58
C GLU A 82 -4.50 10.90 35.71
N LEU A 83 -4.81 11.32 36.93
CA LEU A 83 -5.96 12.17 37.20
C LEU A 83 -5.76 13.55 36.54
N ASN A 84 -6.85 14.17 36.07
CA ASN A 84 -6.81 15.46 35.36
C ASN A 84 -5.84 15.51 34.16
N SER A 85 -5.69 14.40 33.47
CA SER A 85 -4.81 14.25 32.35
C SER A 85 -5.53 13.77 31.08
N SER A 86 -4.79 13.73 30.00
CA SER A 86 -5.28 13.22 28.73
C SER A 86 -4.15 12.54 27.96
N ARG A 87 -4.51 11.59 27.11
CA ARG A 87 -3.54 10.86 26.31
C ARG A 87 -4.07 10.50 24.94
N THR A 88 -3.15 10.27 24.01
CA THR A 88 -3.49 9.66 22.71
C THR A 88 -3.41 8.15 22.81
N ILE A 89 -4.46 7.48 22.42
CA ILE A 89 -4.52 6.03 22.23
C ILE A 89 -4.17 5.73 20.80
N TYR A 90 -3.26 4.78 20.58
CA TYR A 90 -2.76 4.35 19.28
C TYR A 90 -3.17 2.90 18.97
N GLY A 91 -3.02 2.47 17.71
CA GLY A 91 -3.25 1.09 17.30
C GLY A 91 -4.72 0.70 17.21
N LEU A 92 -5.62 1.66 17.10
CA LEU A 92 -7.04 1.41 16.92
C LEU A 92 -7.34 0.88 15.52
N ARG A 93 -8.39 0.07 15.40
CA ARG A 93 -8.89 -0.43 14.12
C ARG A 93 -9.72 0.66 13.44
N PRO A 94 -9.59 0.87 12.13
CA PRO A 94 -10.44 1.79 11.38
C PRO A 94 -11.92 1.38 11.42
N ASN A 95 -12.79 2.38 11.24
CA ASN A 95 -14.25 2.21 11.17
C ASN A 95 -14.83 1.33 12.31
N THR A 96 -14.29 1.50 13.51
CA THR A 96 -14.62 0.67 14.68
C THR A 96 -15.11 1.55 15.82
N THR A 97 -16.23 1.17 16.42
CA THR A 97 -16.73 1.82 17.64
C THR A 97 -16.01 1.24 18.85
N TYR A 98 -15.47 2.14 19.66
CA TYR A 98 -14.82 1.83 20.93
C TYR A 98 -15.61 2.46 22.08
N PHE A 99 -15.74 1.70 23.16
CA PHE A 99 -16.24 2.14 24.46
C PHE A 99 -15.04 2.34 25.37
N TYR A 100 -15.06 3.38 26.18
CA TYR A 100 -13.99 3.62 27.14
C TYR A 100 -14.52 4.14 28.45
N LYS A 101 -13.84 3.79 29.53
CA LYS A 101 -14.06 4.31 30.88
C LYS A 101 -12.73 4.43 31.60
N MET A 102 -12.70 5.28 32.62
CA MET A 102 -11.59 5.36 33.57
C MET A 102 -11.90 4.55 34.82
N VAL A 103 -10.90 3.86 35.30
CA VAL A 103 -10.94 3.11 36.58
C VAL A 103 -9.87 3.66 37.49
N GLY A 104 -10.22 3.89 38.75
CA GLY A 104 -9.28 4.20 39.80
C GLY A 104 -9.30 3.12 40.88
N THR A 105 -8.15 2.73 41.42
CA THR A 105 -8.06 1.71 42.45
C THR A 105 -6.90 1.98 43.42
N ASP A 106 -7.10 1.57 44.67
CA ASP A 106 -6.03 1.45 45.69
C ASP A 106 -5.75 -0.02 46.06
N GLY A 107 -6.34 -0.95 45.32
CA GLY A 107 -6.27 -2.38 45.58
C GLY A 107 -7.42 -2.92 46.45
N ASN A 108 -8.08 -2.09 47.23
CA ASN A 108 -9.24 -2.46 48.08
C ASN A 108 -10.55 -1.90 47.51
N ILE A 109 -10.48 -0.68 47.01
CA ILE A 109 -11.62 0.06 46.50
C ILE A 109 -11.40 0.28 45.00
N THR A 110 -12.47 0.15 44.22
CA THR A 110 -12.46 0.42 42.79
C THR A 110 -13.59 1.37 42.44
N ILE A 111 -13.26 2.48 41.80
CA ILE A 111 -14.22 3.46 41.29
C ILE A 111 -14.17 3.46 39.76
N ASN A 112 -15.29 3.75 39.15
CA ASN A 112 -15.41 3.82 37.70
C ASN A 112 -16.02 5.15 37.27
N SER A 113 -15.58 5.72 36.16
CA SER A 113 -16.28 6.79 35.50
C SER A 113 -17.54 6.28 34.77
N GLU A 114 -18.28 7.22 34.20
CA GLU A 114 -19.24 6.91 33.14
C GLU A 114 -18.54 6.22 31.94
N VAL A 115 -19.34 5.50 31.14
CA VAL A 115 -18.85 4.93 29.87
C VAL A 115 -19.13 5.93 28.74
N LYS A 116 -18.11 6.21 27.95
CA LYS A 116 -18.23 6.98 26.71
C LYS A 116 -17.81 6.13 25.50
N SER A 117 -18.15 6.58 24.32
CA SER A 117 -17.79 5.89 23.08
C SER A 117 -17.36 6.86 22.00
N PHE A 118 -16.58 6.36 21.06
CA PHE A 118 -16.25 7.03 19.81
C PHE A 118 -16.12 6.01 18.70
N THR A 119 -16.28 6.46 17.44
CA THR A 119 -16.04 5.61 16.28
C THR A 119 -14.86 6.17 15.49
N THR A 120 -13.85 5.34 15.24
CA THR A 120 -12.70 5.70 14.42
C THR A 120 -13.12 5.96 12.97
N LEU A 121 -12.39 6.81 12.27
CA LEU A 121 -12.61 7.08 10.85
C LEU A 121 -12.31 5.84 10.01
N LYS A 122 -12.86 5.77 8.79
CA LYS A 122 -12.62 4.64 7.87
C LYS A 122 -11.15 4.47 7.50
N GLY A 123 -10.37 5.57 7.46
CA GLY A 123 -8.99 5.56 7.00
C GLY A 123 -8.86 5.31 5.50
N PHE A 124 -7.62 5.32 5.02
CA PHE A 124 -7.32 5.02 3.63
C PHE A 124 -7.53 3.54 3.32
N SER A 125 -8.20 3.24 2.21
CA SER A 125 -8.47 1.88 1.77
C SER A 125 -8.36 1.75 0.25
N ILE A 126 -8.13 0.55 -0.23
CA ILE A 126 -8.14 0.22 -1.66
C ILE A 126 -9.42 -0.58 -1.91
N ALA A 127 -10.39 0.07 -2.59
CA ALA A 127 -11.68 -0.56 -2.89
C ALA A 127 -11.60 -1.47 -4.12
N LYS A 128 -10.91 -1.02 -5.16
CA LYS A 128 -10.78 -1.80 -6.40
C LYS A 128 -9.51 -1.43 -7.17
N LEU A 129 -8.82 -2.45 -7.65
CA LEU A 129 -7.71 -2.27 -8.59
C LEU A 129 -8.01 -3.07 -9.86
N THR A 130 -7.84 -2.44 -11.00
CA THR A 130 -7.94 -3.09 -12.30
C THR A 130 -6.73 -2.73 -13.16
N TYR A 131 -6.48 -3.50 -14.18
CA TYR A 131 -5.52 -3.17 -15.24
C TYR A 131 -6.06 -3.63 -16.58
N THR A 132 -5.52 -3.11 -17.65
CA THR A 132 -5.80 -3.66 -18.98
C THR A 132 -4.66 -4.59 -19.33
N ASP A 133 -4.96 -5.87 -19.58
CA ASP A 133 -3.94 -6.83 -19.98
C ASP A 133 -3.42 -6.54 -21.40
N TRP A 134 -2.40 -7.29 -21.81
CA TRP A 134 -1.77 -7.09 -23.10
C TRP A 134 -2.65 -7.44 -24.33
N ASP A 135 -3.82 -8.00 -24.11
CA ASP A 135 -4.78 -8.34 -25.18
C ASP A 135 -5.97 -7.36 -25.24
N GLY A 136 -5.99 -6.36 -24.33
CA GLY A 136 -6.99 -5.31 -24.29
C GLY A 136 -8.13 -5.55 -23.30
N GLU A 137 -8.10 -6.66 -22.58
CA GLU A 137 -9.14 -7.00 -21.62
C GLU A 137 -8.89 -6.34 -20.25
N VAL A 138 -9.94 -5.83 -19.65
CA VAL A 138 -9.88 -5.29 -18.30
C VAL A 138 -9.97 -6.42 -17.29
N ARG A 139 -8.92 -6.55 -16.47
CA ARG A 139 -8.80 -7.56 -15.41
C ARG A 139 -8.72 -6.91 -14.04
N GLU A 140 -9.13 -7.62 -13.02
CA GLU A 140 -8.89 -7.22 -11.64
C GLU A 140 -7.47 -7.60 -11.19
N VAL A 141 -6.88 -6.75 -10.37
CA VAL A 141 -5.63 -7.06 -9.65
C VAL A 141 -6.02 -7.92 -8.47
N ASP A 142 -5.53 -9.15 -8.44
CA ASP A 142 -5.90 -10.16 -7.46
C ASP A 142 -4.73 -10.58 -6.56
N GLU A 143 -4.93 -11.57 -5.73
CA GLU A 143 -3.94 -12.09 -4.78
C GLU A 143 -2.64 -12.58 -5.43
N SER A 144 -2.67 -13.01 -6.70
CA SER A 144 -1.48 -13.48 -7.42
C SER A 144 -0.47 -12.37 -7.67
N MET A 145 -0.93 -11.13 -7.65
CA MET A 145 -0.10 -9.92 -7.81
C MET A 145 0.37 -9.33 -6.47
N SER A 146 0.01 -9.96 -5.34
CA SER A 146 0.46 -9.54 -4.01
C SER A 146 1.93 -9.95 -3.76
N PRO A 147 2.75 -9.12 -3.09
CA PRO A 147 2.41 -7.80 -2.54
C PRO A 147 2.49 -6.67 -3.58
N LEU A 148 1.74 -5.60 -3.30
CA LEU A 148 1.81 -4.34 -4.04
C LEU A 148 2.68 -3.32 -3.29
N GLY A 149 3.21 -2.35 -4.01
CA GLY A 149 3.81 -1.17 -3.44
C GLY A 149 2.82 0.00 -3.40
N LEU A 150 2.79 0.72 -2.29
CA LEU A 150 1.97 1.90 -2.07
C LEU A 150 2.84 3.07 -1.61
N SER A 151 2.69 4.20 -2.26
CA SER A 151 3.21 5.48 -1.79
C SER A 151 2.05 6.46 -1.65
N VAL A 152 2.04 7.25 -0.59
CA VAL A 152 0.97 8.21 -0.28
C VAL A 152 1.53 9.57 0.12
N VAL A 153 0.78 10.63 -0.20
CA VAL A 153 1.02 11.99 0.28
C VAL A 153 -0.23 12.45 1.01
N ASP A 154 -0.08 12.91 2.24
CA ASP A 154 -1.20 13.40 3.03
C ASP A 154 -1.58 14.85 2.67
N THR A 155 -2.68 15.34 3.21
CA THR A 155 -3.14 16.73 2.99
C THR A 155 -2.22 17.80 3.54
N LYS A 156 -1.25 17.42 4.39
CA LYS A 156 -0.21 18.32 4.92
C LYS A 156 1.07 18.32 4.07
N GLY A 157 1.11 17.48 3.01
CA GLY A 157 2.28 17.32 2.14
C GLY A 157 3.32 16.32 2.65
N TRP A 158 3.05 15.56 3.72
CA TRP A 158 3.95 14.52 4.20
C TRP A 158 3.78 13.25 3.37
N SER A 159 4.86 12.77 2.82
CA SER A 159 4.90 11.53 2.05
C SER A 159 5.28 10.33 2.91
N THR A 160 4.63 9.20 2.65
CA THR A 160 5.03 7.88 3.14
C THR A 160 5.14 6.98 1.92
N ARG A 161 6.33 6.44 1.70
CA ARG A 161 6.68 5.76 0.45
C ARG A 161 6.90 4.28 0.66
N ASN A 162 6.68 3.54 -0.41
CA ASN A 162 7.06 2.14 -0.52
C ASN A 162 6.48 1.23 0.57
N LEU A 163 5.25 1.51 0.97
CA LEU A 163 4.52 0.63 1.89
C LEU A 163 4.15 -0.67 1.16
N MET A 164 4.36 -1.79 1.82
CA MET A 164 3.99 -3.09 1.29
C MET A 164 2.53 -3.40 1.63
N VAL A 165 1.69 -3.50 0.60
CA VAL A 165 0.27 -3.85 0.71
C VAL A 165 0.11 -5.32 0.35
N THR A 166 -0.58 -6.08 1.19
CA THR A 166 -0.82 -7.52 0.99
C THR A 166 -2.31 -7.80 0.79
N TYR A 167 -2.63 -8.88 0.06
CA TYR A 167 -4.00 -9.35 -0.09
C TYR A 167 -4.30 -10.41 0.96
N GLN A 168 -5.37 -10.22 1.74
CA GLN A 168 -5.75 -11.14 2.81
C GLN A 168 -7.27 -11.14 3.00
N ASN A 169 -7.86 -12.31 3.06
CA ASN A 169 -9.30 -12.50 3.30
C ASN A 169 -10.22 -11.71 2.33
N GLY A 170 -9.83 -11.62 1.06
CA GLY A 170 -10.62 -10.91 0.05
C GLY A 170 -10.40 -9.39 -0.01
N GLU A 171 -9.43 -8.85 0.74
CA GLU A 171 -9.18 -7.41 0.84
C GLU A 171 -7.69 -7.07 0.77
N TRP A 172 -7.40 -5.88 0.26
CA TRP A 172 -6.07 -5.29 0.30
C TRP A 172 -5.80 -4.69 1.68
N ARG A 173 -4.80 -5.22 2.38
CA ARG A 173 -4.37 -4.76 3.71
C ARG A 173 -3.35 -3.65 3.58
N VAL A 174 -3.82 -2.46 3.85
CA VAL A 174 -2.99 -1.24 3.86
C VAL A 174 -2.30 -1.13 5.23
N PRO A 175 -0.97 -0.85 5.27
CA PRO A 175 -0.25 -0.65 6.52
C PRO A 175 -0.74 0.54 7.35
N ASP A 176 -0.55 0.44 8.67
CA ASP A 176 -1.03 1.45 9.65
C ASP A 176 -0.46 2.85 9.36
N GLU A 177 0.74 2.93 8.81
CA GLU A 177 1.40 4.20 8.44
C GLU A 177 0.59 5.03 7.42
N ALA A 178 -0.27 4.39 6.61
CA ALA A 178 -1.16 5.08 5.69
C ALA A 178 -2.58 5.22 6.26
N LEU A 179 -3.05 4.27 7.08
CA LEU A 179 -4.43 4.25 7.58
C LEU A 179 -4.81 5.49 8.38
N GLY A 180 -3.91 6.01 9.23
CA GLY A 180 -4.15 7.15 10.11
C GLY A 180 -4.11 8.53 9.45
N LYS A 181 -3.85 8.60 8.13
CA LYS A 181 -3.63 9.86 7.42
C LYS A 181 -4.80 10.23 6.52
N ASN A 182 -5.04 11.54 6.39
CA ASN A 182 -5.89 12.06 5.32
C ASN A 182 -5.05 12.12 4.05
N ILE A 183 -5.21 11.15 3.17
CA ILE A 183 -4.42 11.04 1.95
C ILE A 183 -4.95 12.00 0.89
N ARG A 184 -4.04 12.79 0.31
CA ARG A 184 -4.29 13.67 -0.84
C ARG A 184 -3.99 12.96 -2.15
N GLU A 185 -2.92 12.17 -2.17
CA GLU A 185 -2.43 11.50 -3.36
C GLU A 185 -1.94 10.11 -3.02
N CYS A 186 -2.14 9.17 -3.91
CA CYS A 186 -1.54 7.85 -3.80
C CYS A 186 -1.05 7.33 -5.14
N ALA A 187 -0.03 6.49 -5.08
CA ALA A 187 0.42 5.67 -6.19
C ALA A 187 0.54 4.22 -5.75
N ILE A 188 0.08 3.32 -6.61
CA ILE A 188 0.11 1.87 -6.39
C ILE A 188 0.86 1.24 -7.56
N TYR A 189 1.69 0.24 -7.28
CA TYR A 189 2.42 -0.47 -8.29
C TYR A 189 2.60 -1.95 -7.95
N THR A 190 2.84 -2.77 -8.97
CA THR A 190 3.12 -4.21 -8.84
C THR A 190 4.12 -4.65 -9.91
N PRO A 191 5.01 -5.61 -9.64
CA PRO A 191 5.27 -6.25 -8.35
C PRO A 191 5.97 -5.30 -7.37
N TYR A 192 5.82 -5.56 -6.06
CA TYR A 192 6.49 -4.79 -5.02
C TYR A 192 8.02 -4.82 -5.18
N ASN A 193 8.65 -3.66 -5.09
CA ASN A 193 10.10 -3.51 -5.12
C ASN A 193 10.57 -2.75 -3.88
N LYS A 194 11.42 -3.37 -3.07
CA LYS A 194 11.97 -2.75 -1.86
C LYS A 194 12.91 -1.56 -2.15
N ASP A 195 13.47 -1.50 -3.35
CA ASP A 195 14.50 -0.53 -3.75
C ASP A 195 13.90 0.70 -4.46
N LEU A 196 12.78 1.23 -3.95
CA LEU A 196 12.18 2.47 -4.44
C LEU A 196 13.07 3.67 -4.10
N LEU A 197 13.41 4.50 -5.10
CA LEU A 197 14.16 5.73 -4.90
C LEU A 197 13.24 6.88 -4.46
N ASN A 198 13.69 7.65 -3.46
CA ASN A 198 12.92 8.75 -2.87
C ASN A 198 13.26 10.12 -3.52
N GLU A 199 13.13 10.22 -4.84
CA GLU A 199 13.46 11.44 -5.60
C GLU A 199 12.33 12.46 -5.71
N ASP A 200 11.08 12.01 -5.54
CA ASP A 200 9.89 12.87 -5.49
C ASP A 200 8.95 12.48 -4.35
N GLU A 201 7.77 13.09 -4.26
CA GLU A 201 6.81 12.82 -3.18
C GLU A 201 6.32 11.37 -3.14
N LEU A 202 6.23 10.68 -4.28
CA LEU A 202 5.75 9.30 -4.37
C LEU A 202 6.88 8.27 -4.58
N GLY A 203 7.99 8.69 -5.20
CA GLY A 203 9.15 7.84 -5.46
C GLY A 203 9.28 7.36 -6.90
N TRP A 204 10.47 6.82 -7.22
CA TRP A 204 10.82 6.30 -8.53
C TRP A 204 11.23 4.84 -8.46
N LEU A 205 10.73 4.04 -9.41
CA LEU A 205 11.11 2.64 -9.59
C LEU A 205 12.30 2.54 -10.55
N ARG A 206 13.33 1.81 -10.16
CA ARG A 206 14.39 1.42 -11.06
C ARG A 206 13.94 0.21 -11.87
N LEU A 207 13.77 0.39 -13.16
CA LEU A 207 13.39 -0.67 -14.09
C LEU A 207 14.61 -1.12 -14.88
N CYS A 208 14.78 -2.42 -14.98
CA CYS A 208 15.85 -3.05 -15.76
C CYS A 208 15.20 -4.05 -16.71
N THR A 209 15.21 -3.76 -18.02
CA THR A 209 14.56 -4.62 -19.03
C THR A 209 15.43 -5.82 -19.46
N TYR A 210 16.60 -5.97 -18.87
CA TYR A 210 17.43 -7.14 -19.06
C TYR A 210 18.16 -7.54 -17.78
N LYS A 211 18.50 -8.82 -17.64
CA LYS A 211 19.30 -9.36 -16.56
C LYS A 211 20.31 -10.34 -17.15
N ASN A 212 21.60 -10.15 -16.83
CA ASN A 212 22.69 -10.97 -17.39
C ASN A 212 22.68 -11.01 -18.93
N GLY A 213 22.40 -9.86 -19.58
CA GLY A 213 22.33 -9.78 -21.05
C GLY A 213 21.04 -10.28 -21.67
N LYS A 214 20.09 -10.81 -20.89
CA LYS A 214 18.83 -11.39 -21.38
C LYS A 214 17.64 -10.56 -20.96
N ASN A 215 16.66 -10.42 -21.85
CA ASN A 215 15.38 -9.83 -21.51
C ASN A 215 14.66 -10.73 -20.50
N SER A 216 14.57 -10.28 -19.27
CA SER A 216 14.07 -11.05 -18.12
C SER A 216 13.32 -10.11 -17.20
N VAL A 217 12.24 -9.54 -17.69
CA VAL A 217 11.51 -8.54 -16.92
C VAL A 217 10.13 -9.04 -16.58
N ASN A 218 9.78 -8.93 -15.31
CA ASN A 218 8.39 -8.97 -14.94
C ASN A 218 7.73 -7.66 -15.40
N ASP A 219 6.55 -7.79 -15.94
CA ASP A 219 5.71 -6.64 -16.26
C ASP A 219 5.47 -5.80 -15.01
N VAL A 220 5.55 -4.49 -15.17
CA VAL A 220 5.35 -3.54 -14.06
C VAL A 220 4.11 -2.72 -14.35
N LEU A 221 3.15 -2.80 -13.46
CA LEU A 221 1.94 -1.99 -13.52
C LEU A 221 2.02 -0.86 -12.49
N THR A 222 1.62 0.34 -12.89
CA THR A 222 1.58 1.51 -12.01
C THR A 222 0.26 2.25 -12.15
N GLY A 223 -0.21 2.86 -11.08
CA GLY A 223 -1.39 3.71 -11.08
C GLY A 223 -1.26 4.82 -10.06
N TYR A 224 -1.83 5.97 -10.36
CA TYR A 224 -1.80 7.18 -9.56
C TYR A 224 -3.20 7.77 -9.42
N ALA A 225 -3.54 8.30 -8.25
CA ALA A 225 -4.76 9.03 -8.02
C ALA A 225 -4.54 10.23 -7.10
N TYR A 226 -5.31 11.27 -7.36
CA TYR A 226 -5.52 12.40 -6.47
C TYR A 226 -6.87 12.22 -5.77
N LEU A 227 -6.90 12.26 -4.44
CA LEU A 227 -8.07 11.99 -3.62
C LEU A 227 -8.70 13.32 -3.15
N LYS A 228 -10.00 13.49 -3.40
CA LYS A 228 -10.77 14.66 -3.00
C LYS A 228 -11.71 14.33 -1.83
N GLY A 229 -11.13 14.06 -0.65
CA GLY A 229 -11.92 13.83 0.56
C GLY A 229 -12.35 12.39 0.83
N ASP A 230 -12.53 11.54 -0.19
CA ASP A 230 -12.76 10.12 0.01
C ASP A 230 -11.42 9.43 0.33
N GLN A 231 -11.44 8.57 1.31
CA GLN A 231 -10.25 7.79 1.70
C GLN A 231 -10.27 6.38 1.11
N SER A 232 -11.15 6.12 0.15
CA SER A 232 -11.22 4.85 -0.58
C SER A 232 -10.83 5.06 -2.03
N VAL A 233 -9.85 4.29 -2.54
CA VAL A 233 -9.36 4.44 -3.89
C VAL A 233 -9.77 3.28 -4.79
N SER A 234 -10.25 3.61 -5.98
CA SER A 234 -10.39 2.67 -7.10
C SER A 234 -9.47 3.14 -8.22
N LEU A 235 -8.53 2.28 -8.65
CA LEU A 235 -7.51 2.62 -9.62
C LEU A 235 -7.48 1.63 -10.78
N ARG A 236 -7.17 2.16 -11.97
CA ARG A 236 -6.75 1.38 -13.11
C ARG A 236 -5.24 1.52 -13.28
N LEU A 237 -4.52 0.41 -13.14
CA LEU A 237 -3.09 0.37 -13.34
C LEU A 237 -2.77 0.27 -14.83
N SER A 238 -1.65 0.83 -15.23
CA SER A 238 -1.13 0.82 -16.59
C SER A 238 0.26 0.19 -16.62
N HIS A 239 0.59 -0.47 -17.73
CA HIS A 239 1.94 -1.02 -17.94
C HIS A 239 2.98 0.10 -18.03
N ALA A 240 4.06 -0.03 -17.29
CA ALA A 240 5.20 0.88 -17.33
C ALA A 240 6.14 0.61 -18.52
N LEU A 241 6.00 -0.54 -19.16
CA LEU A 241 6.82 -0.99 -20.27
C LEU A 241 6.01 -1.09 -21.58
N ALA A 242 6.69 -1.14 -22.70
CA ALA A 242 6.15 -1.52 -23.99
C ALA A 242 6.33 -3.02 -24.22
N ARG A 243 5.35 -3.69 -24.82
CA ARG A 243 5.48 -5.07 -25.28
C ARG A 243 5.83 -5.07 -26.77
N VAL A 244 6.95 -5.69 -27.13
CA VAL A 244 7.38 -5.84 -28.54
C VAL A 244 7.42 -7.31 -28.88
N ARG A 245 6.61 -7.73 -29.86
CA ARG A 245 6.52 -9.10 -30.32
C ARG A 245 7.11 -9.23 -31.71
N PHE A 246 7.88 -10.28 -31.90
CA PHE A 246 8.46 -10.66 -33.17
C PHE A 246 7.87 -11.99 -33.60
N HIS A 247 7.18 -11.97 -34.73
CA HIS A 247 6.51 -13.10 -35.32
C HIS A 247 7.39 -13.68 -36.42
N PHE A 248 8.01 -14.82 -36.16
CA PHE A 248 8.90 -15.50 -37.10
C PHE A 248 8.14 -16.48 -37.95
N SER A 249 8.34 -16.43 -39.27
CA SER A 249 7.77 -17.35 -40.23
C SER A 249 8.78 -17.70 -41.34
N ILE A 250 8.53 -18.79 -42.04
CA ILE A 250 9.28 -19.22 -43.23
C ILE A 250 8.39 -19.03 -44.44
N ALA A 251 8.91 -18.35 -45.45
CA ALA A 251 8.22 -18.14 -46.74
C ALA A 251 7.98 -19.47 -47.46
N GLU A 252 6.88 -19.56 -48.21
CA GLU A 252 6.51 -20.78 -48.91
C GLU A 252 7.54 -21.18 -49.98
N ASP A 253 8.22 -20.21 -50.59
CA ASP A 253 9.26 -20.41 -51.63
C ASP A 253 10.61 -20.87 -51.06
N CYS A 254 10.76 -20.90 -49.74
CA CYS A 254 11.97 -21.37 -49.06
C CYS A 254 12.05 -22.91 -49.11
N ASN A 255 13.25 -23.47 -49.28
CA ASN A 255 13.45 -24.92 -49.30
C ASN A 255 13.52 -25.54 -47.90
N GLU A 256 13.79 -24.72 -46.85
CA GLU A 256 13.88 -25.17 -45.49
C GLU A 256 12.49 -25.29 -44.86
N ASP A 257 12.18 -26.43 -44.28
CA ASP A 257 10.96 -26.66 -43.50
C ASP A 257 11.07 -26.19 -42.07
N ASN A 258 12.31 -26.07 -41.58
CA ASN A 258 12.61 -25.70 -40.19
C ASN A 258 13.81 -24.75 -40.12
N LEU A 259 13.69 -23.71 -39.34
CA LEU A 259 14.74 -22.76 -39.02
C LEU A 259 15.05 -22.84 -37.51
N LYS A 260 16.24 -23.27 -37.13
CA LYS A 260 16.67 -23.32 -35.72
C LYS A 260 17.38 -22.01 -35.37
N VAL A 261 16.73 -21.17 -34.63
CA VAL A 261 17.30 -19.92 -34.08
C VAL A 261 18.01 -20.22 -32.78
N GLN A 262 19.31 -19.95 -32.70
CA GLN A 262 20.13 -20.10 -31.52
C GLN A 262 20.01 -18.92 -30.58
N SER A 263 19.96 -17.69 -31.11
CA SER A 263 19.76 -16.49 -30.34
C SER A 263 19.04 -15.42 -31.20
N PHE A 264 18.27 -14.60 -30.50
CA PHE A 264 17.59 -13.43 -31.06
C PHE A 264 17.76 -12.25 -30.09
N GLY A 265 18.01 -11.06 -30.65
CA GLY A 265 18.13 -9.86 -29.84
C GLY A 265 18.01 -8.58 -30.64
N ILE A 266 17.90 -7.47 -29.94
CA ILE A 266 17.91 -6.13 -30.51
C ILE A 266 19.24 -5.48 -30.20
N ASN A 267 20.01 -5.20 -31.24
CA ASN A 267 21.27 -4.49 -31.13
C ASN A 267 21.08 -2.99 -31.43
N GLN A 268 21.64 -2.16 -30.60
CA GLN A 268 21.68 -0.73 -30.78
C GLN A 268 23.11 -0.22 -30.53
N GLU A 269 23.53 0.80 -31.28
CA GLU A 269 24.77 1.49 -30.94
C GLU A 269 24.57 2.27 -29.63
N ALA A 270 25.44 2.09 -28.65
CA ALA A 270 25.35 2.77 -27.35
C ALA A 270 25.28 4.30 -27.49
N SER A 271 25.89 4.84 -28.53
CA SER A 271 25.85 6.27 -28.89
C SER A 271 24.47 6.74 -29.39
N SER A 272 23.64 5.84 -29.92
CA SER A 272 22.33 6.18 -30.51
C SER A 272 21.27 6.52 -29.46
N LYS A 273 21.38 5.99 -28.23
CA LYS A 273 20.48 6.24 -27.10
C LYS A 273 19.00 6.07 -27.44
N ILE A 274 18.65 5.00 -28.18
CA ILE A 274 17.29 4.79 -28.70
C ILE A 274 16.41 4.09 -27.66
N ILE A 275 16.81 2.89 -27.21
CA ILE A 275 16.02 2.05 -26.31
C ILE A 275 16.69 2.00 -24.94
N PRO A 276 16.06 2.58 -23.90
CA PRO A 276 16.58 2.48 -22.54
C PRO A 276 16.45 1.05 -22.01
N THR A 277 17.49 0.54 -21.38
CA THR A 277 17.54 -0.79 -20.80
C THR A 277 17.60 -0.79 -19.27
N ILE A 278 18.19 0.27 -18.69
CA ILE A 278 18.08 0.57 -17.27
C ILE A 278 17.64 2.01 -17.12
N PHE A 279 16.56 2.25 -16.42
CA PHE A 279 15.97 3.57 -16.27
C PHE A 279 15.11 3.71 -15.02
N TRP A 280 14.86 4.95 -14.63
CA TRP A 280 14.01 5.31 -13.51
C TRP A 280 12.65 5.78 -14.01
N TYR A 281 11.60 5.20 -13.46
CA TYR A 281 10.22 5.46 -13.81
C TYR A 281 9.47 5.98 -12.58
N SER A 282 8.91 7.18 -12.67
CA SER A 282 8.15 7.75 -11.55
C SER A 282 6.83 7.04 -11.39
N LEU A 283 6.33 6.99 -10.17
CA LEU A 283 5.02 6.42 -9.88
C LEU A 283 3.87 7.27 -10.43
N TYR A 284 4.14 8.48 -10.91
CA TYR A 284 3.20 9.28 -11.73
C TYR A 284 3.06 8.81 -13.18
N GLY A 285 3.73 7.72 -13.57
CA GLY A 285 3.61 7.14 -14.90
C GLY A 285 4.53 7.77 -15.95
N LYS A 286 5.72 8.25 -15.59
CA LYS A 286 6.66 8.89 -16.52
C LYS A 286 8.07 8.37 -16.34
N LEU A 287 8.76 8.14 -17.49
CA LEU A 287 10.19 7.89 -17.51
C LEU A 287 10.93 9.18 -17.11
N GLN A 288 11.80 9.08 -16.11
CA GLN A 288 12.52 10.23 -15.54
C GLN A 288 13.97 10.28 -16.02
N TYR A 289 14.74 9.25 -15.74
CA TYR A 289 16.17 9.20 -16.02
C TYR A 289 16.55 7.85 -16.62
N VAL A 290 17.50 7.84 -17.57
CA VAL A 290 18.04 6.62 -18.18
C VAL A 290 19.49 6.43 -17.75
N GLU A 291 19.79 5.30 -17.15
CA GLU A 291 21.14 4.92 -16.75
C GLU A 291 21.88 4.25 -17.92
N GLU A 292 21.20 3.42 -18.69
CA GLU A 292 21.87 2.58 -19.66
C GLU A 292 21.04 2.37 -20.93
N PHE A 293 21.75 2.24 -22.05
CA PHE A 293 21.25 1.80 -23.35
C PHE A 293 22.15 0.64 -23.82
N ALA A 294 21.68 -0.58 -23.70
CA ALA A 294 22.41 -1.77 -24.10
C ALA A 294 21.63 -2.59 -25.12
N ASP A 295 22.30 -3.58 -25.70
CA ASP A 295 21.67 -4.60 -26.51
C ASP A 295 20.69 -5.43 -25.66
N ILE A 296 19.59 -5.85 -26.26
CA ILE A 296 18.59 -6.69 -25.61
C ILE A 296 18.65 -8.07 -26.26
N ASP A 297 18.98 -9.12 -25.51
CA ASP A 297 18.89 -10.51 -25.93
C ASP A 297 17.60 -11.12 -25.39
N SER A 298 16.82 -11.81 -26.24
CA SER A 298 15.60 -12.52 -25.81
C SER A 298 15.89 -13.66 -24.83
N GLY A 299 17.11 -14.17 -24.83
CA GLY A 299 17.56 -15.23 -23.93
C GLY A 299 17.13 -16.63 -24.32
N GLU A 300 16.42 -16.80 -25.40
CA GLU A 300 15.79 -18.06 -25.82
C GLU A 300 16.29 -18.52 -27.19
N SER A 301 16.49 -19.85 -27.33
CA SER A 301 16.60 -20.52 -28.61
C SER A 301 15.26 -21.13 -29.00
N PHE A 302 14.88 -21.07 -30.24
CA PHE A 302 13.59 -21.57 -30.73
C PHE A 302 13.67 -22.13 -32.14
N VAL A 303 12.60 -22.81 -32.52
CA VAL A 303 12.46 -23.38 -33.86
C VAL A 303 11.26 -22.75 -34.57
N VAL A 304 11.48 -22.19 -35.74
CA VAL A 304 10.43 -21.74 -36.63
C VAL A 304 10.15 -22.85 -37.65
N THR A 305 8.91 -23.19 -37.86
CA THR A 305 8.52 -24.18 -38.88
C THR A 305 7.71 -23.52 -39.96
N LYS A 306 7.71 -24.13 -41.19
CA LYS A 306 6.91 -23.64 -42.31
C LYS A 306 5.41 -23.68 -42.05
N LYS A 307 5.00 -24.54 -41.11
CA LYS A 307 3.58 -24.76 -40.74
C LYS A 307 3.07 -23.89 -39.61
N SER A 308 3.95 -23.25 -38.85
CA SER A 308 3.58 -22.48 -37.67
C SER A 308 4.49 -21.26 -37.47
N GLN A 309 3.89 -20.16 -37.15
CA GLN A 309 4.58 -18.96 -36.66
C GLN A 309 5.13 -19.20 -35.23
N THR A 310 6.28 -18.63 -34.97
CA THR A 310 6.86 -18.62 -33.63
C THR A 310 6.99 -17.18 -33.16
N ASP A 311 6.48 -16.91 -31.97
CA ASP A 311 6.47 -15.58 -31.37
C ASP A 311 7.55 -15.43 -30.29
N VAL A 312 8.29 -14.35 -30.35
CA VAL A 312 9.23 -13.93 -29.32
C VAL A 312 8.81 -12.56 -28.80
N THR A 313 8.67 -12.44 -27.50
CA THR A 313 8.24 -11.20 -26.84
C THR A 313 9.37 -10.63 -26.01
N ILE A 314 9.60 -9.33 -26.14
CA ILE A 314 10.45 -8.56 -25.24
C ILE A 314 9.63 -7.44 -24.59
N LEU A 315 9.91 -7.14 -23.32
CA LEU A 315 9.44 -5.94 -22.65
C LEU A 315 10.53 -4.88 -22.72
N SER A 316 10.17 -3.67 -23.06
CA SER A 316 11.11 -2.58 -23.36
C SER A 316 10.70 -1.27 -22.70
N GLY A 317 11.67 -0.42 -22.39
CA GLY A 317 11.41 0.98 -22.10
C GLY A 317 10.94 1.75 -23.33
N GLU A 318 10.37 2.92 -23.12
CA GLU A 318 9.95 3.83 -24.19
C GLU A 318 11.14 4.30 -25.02
N THR A 319 10.99 4.33 -26.38
CA THR A 319 12.05 4.87 -27.23
C THR A 319 12.26 6.36 -27.00
N ARG A 320 13.53 6.75 -26.81
CA ARG A 320 13.91 8.12 -26.44
C ARG A 320 14.33 8.99 -27.61
N SER A 321 14.85 8.38 -28.67
CA SER A 321 15.32 9.08 -29.86
C SER A 321 14.97 8.32 -31.13
N SER A 322 14.94 9.03 -32.24
CA SER A 322 14.82 8.41 -33.57
C SER A 322 16.14 7.77 -33.99
N GLY A 323 16.05 6.61 -34.62
CA GLY A 323 17.23 5.93 -35.12
C GLY A 323 16.90 4.51 -35.59
N THR A 324 17.91 3.78 -36.01
CA THR A 324 17.80 2.41 -36.47
C THR A 324 18.47 1.46 -35.48
N VAL A 325 17.70 0.50 -35.00
CA VAL A 325 18.20 -0.65 -34.26
C VAL A 325 18.22 -1.86 -35.20
N LYS A 326 18.90 -2.93 -34.82
CA LYS A 326 19.00 -4.15 -35.65
C LYS A 326 18.46 -5.35 -34.87
N ALA A 327 17.44 -5.99 -35.44
CA ALA A 327 17.06 -7.32 -34.98
C ALA A 327 18.14 -8.30 -35.45
N LYS A 328 18.92 -8.84 -34.54
CA LYS A 328 20.00 -9.78 -34.79
C LYS A 328 19.55 -11.19 -34.50
N ILE A 329 19.66 -12.05 -35.51
CA ILE A 329 19.24 -13.44 -35.49
C ILE A 329 20.44 -14.31 -35.79
N GLN A 330 20.80 -15.23 -34.90
CA GLN A 330 21.84 -16.24 -35.11
C GLN A 330 21.18 -17.61 -35.24
N LEU A 331 21.50 -18.30 -36.35
CA LEU A 331 21.02 -19.65 -36.58
C LEU A 331 21.99 -20.68 -36.02
N SER A 332 21.48 -21.89 -35.75
CA SER A 332 22.30 -22.99 -35.24
C SER A 332 23.41 -23.49 -36.19
N ASN A 333 23.31 -23.17 -37.50
CA ASN A 333 24.34 -23.44 -38.49
C ASN A 333 25.46 -22.38 -38.51
N GLY A 334 25.42 -21.40 -37.60
CA GLY A 334 26.40 -20.32 -37.49
C GLY A 334 26.08 -19.07 -38.32
N SER A 335 25.09 -19.11 -39.20
CA SER A 335 24.67 -17.94 -39.98
C SER A 335 24.08 -16.86 -39.09
N THR A 336 24.43 -15.60 -39.38
CA THR A 336 23.91 -14.45 -38.65
C THR A 336 23.25 -13.48 -39.62
N TYR A 337 22.07 -13.03 -39.23
CA TYR A 337 21.29 -12.03 -39.98
C TYR A 337 21.06 -10.80 -39.11
N SER A 338 21.00 -9.64 -39.77
CA SER A 338 20.68 -8.37 -39.10
C SER A 338 19.61 -7.65 -39.89
N VAL A 339 18.46 -7.48 -39.31
CA VAL A 339 17.30 -6.82 -39.93
C VAL A 339 17.14 -5.42 -39.32
N PRO A 340 17.23 -4.35 -40.11
CA PRO A 340 17.09 -3.00 -39.59
C PRO A 340 15.65 -2.69 -39.18
N ILE A 341 15.48 -2.05 -38.03
CA ILE A 341 14.21 -1.54 -37.53
C ILE A 341 14.37 -0.03 -37.29
N THR A 342 13.68 0.77 -38.10
CA THR A 342 13.70 2.23 -37.91
C THR A 342 12.67 2.65 -36.92
N LEU A 343 13.10 3.28 -35.83
CA LEU A 343 12.27 3.79 -34.75
C LEU A 343 12.27 5.33 -34.78
N LYS A 344 11.15 5.92 -34.42
CA LYS A 344 11.05 7.34 -34.11
C LYS A 344 11.06 7.48 -32.57
N ALA A 345 11.34 8.68 -32.06
CA ALA A 345 11.09 8.98 -30.66
C ALA A 345 9.64 8.62 -30.34
N ASP A 346 9.42 8.04 -29.17
CA ASP A 346 8.11 7.55 -28.72
C ASP A 346 7.46 6.45 -29.60
N SER A 347 8.24 5.75 -30.42
CA SER A 347 7.72 4.62 -31.21
C SER A 347 7.22 3.49 -30.32
N TRP A 348 8.02 3.07 -29.34
CA TRP A 348 7.61 2.10 -28.32
C TRP A 348 7.19 2.84 -27.06
N LYS A 349 5.89 2.93 -26.82
CA LYS A 349 5.30 3.59 -25.65
C LYS A 349 4.87 2.58 -24.62
N SER A 350 5.00 2.95 -23.36
CA SER A 350 4.46 2.19 -22.23
C SER A 350 3.00 1.84 -22.43
N GLY A 351 2.64 0.61 -22.07
CA GLY A 351 1.28 0.10 -22.22
C GLY A 351 0.85 -0.23 -23.64
N LYS A 352 1.74 -0.20 -24.66
CA LYS A 352 1.40 -0.53 -26.04
C LYS A 352 2.11 -1.79 -26.52
N THR A 353 1.47 -2.51 -27.44
CA THR A 353 2.03 -3.68 -28.12
C THR A 353 2.44 -3.29 -29.55
N TYR A 354 3.62 -3.75 -29.96
CA TYR A 354 4.20 -3.57 -31.28
C TYR A 354 4.52 -4.93 -31.88
N ASP A 355 3.90 -5.27 -33.00
CA ASP A 355 4.06 -6.53 -33.69
C ASP A 355 4.94 -6.34 -34.91
N TYR A 356 6.03 -7.14 -35.04
CA TYR A 356 6.97 -7.17 -36.11
C TYR A 356 6.97 -8.55 -36.76
N ASN A 357 6.72 -8.64 -38.08
CA ASN A 357 6.82 -9.89 -38.78
C ASN A 357 8.22 -10.05 -39.39
N ILE A 358 8.90 -11.13 -39.04
CA ILE A 358 10.20 -11.51 -39.60
C ILE A 358 10.01 -12.76 -40.46
N VAL A 359 10.28 -12.63 -41.73
CA VAL A 359 10.10 -13.72 -42.72
C VAL A 359 11.45 -14.20 -43.23
N TYR A 360 11.72 -15.47 -43.06
CA TYR A 360 12.87 -16.15 -43.68
C TYR A 360 12.50 -16.64 -45.08
N SER A 361 13.22 -16.17 -46.11
CA SER A 361 13.02 -16.49 -47.50
C SER A 361 14.33 -16.98 -48.14
N ARG A 362 14.30 -17.35 -49.41
CA ARG A 362 15.50 -17.71 -50.19
C ARG A 362 16.56 -16.61 -50.22
N THR A 363 16.16 -15.35 -50.09
CA THR A 363 17.07 -14.19 -50.13
C THR A 363 17.56 -13.80 -48.74
N GLY A 364 17.13 -14.50 -47.68
CA GLY A 364 17.49 -14.23 -46.30
C GLY A 364 16.29 -13.78 -45.47
N LEU A 365 16.58 -13.16 -44.32
CA LEU A 365 15.57 -12.63 -43.40
C LEU A 365 15.17 -11.19 -43.77
N THR A 366 13.90 -10.97 -43.85
CA THR A 366 13.30 -9.65 -44.12
C THR A 366 12.31 -9.28 -43.04
N LEU A 367 12.20 -7.99 -42.76
CA LEU A 367 11.14 -7.43 -41.96
C LEU A 367 9.98 -7.06 -42.89
N SER A 368 8.83 -7.67 -42.67
CA SER A 368 7.60 -7.21 -43.31
C SER A 368 6.78 -6.45 -42.25
N ASP A 369 6.02 -5.52 -42.70
CA ASP A 369 5.13 -4.60 -41.99
C ASP A 369 5.09 -4.62 -40.42
N VAL A 370 5.13 -3.43 -39.87
CA VAL A 370 4.94 -3.20 -38.42
C VAL A 370 3.46 -2.90 -38.17
N THR A 371 2.80 -3.73 -37.40
CA THR A 371 1.45 -3.43 -36.91
C THR A 371 1.52 -2.90 -35.48
N VAL A 372 1.08 -1.67 -35.30
CA VAL A 372 0.90 -1.11 -33.97
C VAL A 372 -0.55 -1.38 -33.57
N LYS A 373 -0.76 -2.25 -32.60
CA LYS A 373 -2.05 -2.35 -31.94
C LYS A 373 -2.11 -1.22 -30.91
N GLU A 374 -2.75 -0.12 -31.29
CA GLU A 374 -3.19 0.83 -30.29
C GLU A 374 -4.27 0.15 -29.44
N TRP A 375 -4.08 0.16 -28.15
CA TRP A 375 -5.15 -0.12 -27.21
C TRP A 375 -6.28 0.83 -27.60
N ASN A 376 -7.47 0.29 -27.89
CA ASN A 376 -8.63 1.13 -28.00
C ASN A 376 -8.58 2.07 -26.81
N LYS A 377 -8.41 3.36 -27.07
CA LYS A 377 -8.88 4.41 -26.21
C LYS A 377 -10.40 4.26 -26.15
N ASN A 378 -10.88 3.26 -25.46
CA ASN A 378 -12.05 3.51 -24.67
C ASN A 378 -11.56 4.63 -23.76
N GLU A 379 -11.94 5.82 -24.15
CA GLU A 379 -11.71 7.05 -23.46
C GLU A 379 -11.67 6.70 -22.00
N GLY A 380 -10.43 6.70 -21.42
CA GLY A 380 -10.31 6.76 -20.00
C GLY A 380 -11.09 8.01 -19.68
N GLY A 381 -12.37 7.83 -19.48
CA GLY A 381 -13.18 8.85 -18.89
C GLY A 381 -12.39 9.24 -17.68
N ASP A 382 -12.08 10.52 -17.56
CA ASP A 382 -11.70 11.11 -16.30
C ASP A 382 -12.45 10.30 -15.26
N ILE A 383 -11.71 9.69 -14.33
CA ILE A 383 -12.35 9.01 -13.22
C ILE A 383 -13.13 10.12 -12.57
N ASN A 384 -14.39 10.25 -12.96
CA ASN A 384 -15.31 11.11 -12.27
C ASN A 384 -15.37 10.56 -10.87
N ILE A 385 -14.61 11.18 -10.02
CA ILE A 385 -14.78 11.11 -8.59
C ILE A 385 -16.20 11.58 -8.39
N TYR A 386 -17.12 10.65 -8.17
CA TYR A 386 -18.50 10.96 -7.87
C TYR A 386 -18.49 11.91 -6.68
N GLU A 387 -19.19 13.04 -6.89
CA GLU A 387 -19.50 14.04 -5.88
C GLU A 387 -20.17 13.44 -4.64
#